data_80228a0dae8f145962cd352435f76f9e
#
_entry.id   80228a0dae8f145962cd352435f76f9e
#
_cell.length_a   1.000
_cell.length_b   1.000
_cell.length_c   1.000
_cell.angle_alpha   90.00
_cell.angle_beta   90.00
_cell.angle_gamma   90.00
#
_symmetry.space_group_name_H-M   'P 1'
#
loop_
_entity.id
_entity.type
_entity.pdbx_description
1 polymer ?
#
loop_
_entity_poly.entity_id
_entity_poly.type
_entity_poly.pdbx_seq_one_letter_code
_entity_poly.pdbx_strand_id
1 'polypeptide(L)'
;MNNKIAIIEERLSAEEFTDFLKRTDLGSQYPKERFAERISKLVNNATISLAARNNEGLIVGVLFGLTDYAYWLYVTDLGVDRAYEGQGIGRQLMKTAHDK
;
A
#
# COMPACT_ATOMS: atom_id res chain seq x y z
N MET A 1 16.49 -16.04 9.86
CA MET A 1 15.95 -14.99 10.71
C MET A 1 14.60 -14.56 10.20
N ASN A 2 13.61 -14.56 11.07
CA ASN A 2 12.26 -14.24 10.63
C ASN A 2 12.05 -12.74 10.58
N ASN A 3 11.78 -12.23 9.39
CA ASN A 3 11.35 -10.86 9.23
C ASN A 3 9.90 -10.77 9.65
N LYS A 4 9.65 -10.13 10.77
CA LYS A 4 8.28 -9.89 11.19
C LYS A 4 7.69 -8.75 10.39
N ILE A 5 6.58 -9.02 9.72
CA ILE A 5 5.86 -8.03 8.93
C ILE A 5 4.58 -7.69 9.68
N ALA A 6 4.39 -6.42 9.97
CA ALA A 6 3.18 -5.92 10.61
C ALA A 6 2.32 -5.22 9.56
N ILE A 7 1.05 -5.58 9.52
CA ILE A 7 0.07 -4.87 8.68
C ILE A 7 -0.61 -3.83 9.56
N ILE A 8 -0.48 -2.57 9.17
CA ILE A 8 -0.97 -1.45 9.97
C ILE A 8 -1.95 -0.65 9.14
N GLU A 9 -3.10 -0.34 9.72
CA GLU A 9 -4.03 0.59 9.09
C GLU A 9 -3.54 2.00 9.42
N GLU A 10 -3.02 2.69 8.44
CA GLU A 10 -2.47 4.02 8.63
C GLU A 10 -2.54 4.80 7.33
N ARG A 11 -2.61 6.11 7.44
CA ARG A 11 -2.57 6.98 6.28
C ARG A 11 -1.13 7.41 6.06
N LEU A 12 -0.62 7.07 4.88
CA LEU A 12 0.77 7.40 4.53
C LEU A 12 0.88 8.86 4.09
N SER A 13 2.07 9.44 4.27
CA SER A 13 2.38 10.71 3.63
C SER A 13 2.69 10.48 2.15
N ALA A 14 2.55 11.52 1.35
CA ALA A 14 2.91 11.45 -0.07
C ALA A 14 4.39 11.12 -0.23
N GLU A 15 5.25 11.63 0.66
CA GLU A 15 6.67 11.36 0.61
C GLU A 15 7.00 9.89 0.86
N GLU A 16 6.39 9.30 1.88
CA GLU A 16 6.60 7.88 2.19
C GLU A 16 6.14 7.00 1.05
N PHE A 17 4.98 7.29 0.48
CA PHE A 17 4.46 6.49 -0.61
C PHE A 17 5.32 6.64 -1.87
N THR A 18 5.74 7.86 -2.18
CA THR A 18 6.62 8.10 -3.33
C THR A 18 7.93 7.33 -3.20
N ASP A 19 8.51 7.32 -1.99
CA ASP A 19 9.73 6.54 -1.73
C ASP A 19 9.50 5.05 -1.93
N PHE A 20 8.37 4.53 -1.43
CA PHE A 20 8.01 3.13 -1.61
C PHE A 20 7.89 2.77 -3.10
N LEU A 21 7.31 3.66 -3.90
CA LEU A 21 7.10 3.41 -5.34
C LEU A 21 8.41 3.17 -6.10
N LYS A 22 9.54 3.63 -5.57
CA LYS A 22 10.84 3.36 -6.18
C LYS A 22 11.27 1.91 -6.00
N ARG A 23 10.68 1.19 -5.07
CA ARG A 23 11.05 -0.16 -4.70
C ARG A 23 10.02 -1.21 -5.14
N THR A 24 9.02 -0.81 -5.90
CA THR A 24 7.96 -1.71 -6.35
C THR A 24 7.62 -1.43 -7.80
N ASP A 25 7.08 -2.44 -8.48
CA ASP A 25 6.67 -2.30 -9.89
C ASP A 25 5.38 -1.49 -10.04
N LEU A 26 4.66 -1.28 -8.95
CA LEU A 26 3.44 -0.47 -8.98
C LEU A 26 3.71 0.95 -9.49
N GLY A 27 4.87 1.51 -9.17
CA GLY A 27 5.21 2.87 -9.56
C GLY A 27 5.20 3.12 -11.06
N SER A 28 5.49 2.08 -11.87
CA SER A 28 5.51 2.23 -13.33
C SER A 28 4.12 2.40 -13.93
N GLN A 29 3.07 2.15 -13.16
CA GLN A 29 1.69 2.25 -13.62
C GLN A 29 1.11 3.65 -13.47
N TYR A 30 1.83 4.57 -12.83
CA TYR A 30 1.33 5.92 -12.59
C TYR A 30 1.82 6.88 -13.67
N PRO A 31 0.90 7.67 -14.27
CA PRO A 31 1.32 8.71 -15.21
C PRO A 31 2.24 9.72 -14.53
N LYS A 32 3.23 10.20 -15.28
CA LYS A 32 4.18 11.18 -14.74
C LYS A 32 3.60 12.58 -14.66
N GLU A 33 2.58 12.86 -15.46
CA GLU A 33 1.95 14.17 -15.49
C GLU A 33 1.27 14.45 -14.16
N ARG A 34 1.61 15.56 -13.54
CA ARG A 34 1.05 16.01 -12.27
C ARG A 34 1.19 14.95 -11.17
N PHE A 35 2.30 14.21 -11.22
CA PHE A 35 2.49 13.05 -10.36
C PHE A 35 2.37 13.41 -8.86
N ALA A 36 3.09 14.42 -8.40
CA ALA A 36 3.10 14.79 -6.99
C ALA A 36 1.70 15.18 -6.48
N GLU A 37 0.95 15.91 -7.28
CA GLU A 37 -0.40 16.32 -6.94
C GLU A 37 -1.33 15.10 -6.84
N ARG A 38 -1.23 14.20 -7.81
CA ARG A 38 -2.09 13.02 -7.84
C ARG A 38 -1.77 12.05 -6.71
N ILE A 39 -0.50 11.88 -6.39
CA ILE A 39 -0.11 11.03 -5.27
C ILE A 39 -0.62 11.60 -3.95
N SER A 40 -0.54 12.90 -3.76
CA SER A 40 -1.07 13.54 -2.56
C SER A 40 -2.57 13.28 -2.41
N LYS A 41 -3.33 13.40 -3.51
CA LYS A 41 -4.76 13.11 -3.48
C LYS A 41 -5.04 11.64 -3.18
N LEU A 42 -4.26 10.74 -3.77
CA LEU A 42 -4.44 9.31 -3.56
C LEU A 42 -4.27 8.93 -2.09
N VAL A 43 -3.17 9.35 -1.47
CA VAL A 43 -2.90 8.96 -0.07
C VAL A 43 -3.89 9.60 0.90
N ASN A 44 -4.45 10.75 0.54
CA ASN A 44 -5.39 11.47 1.42
C ASN A 44 -6.83 11.00 1.27
N ASN A 45 -7.19 10.35 0.17
CA ASN A 45 -8.60 10.04 -0.12
C ASN A 45 -8.94 8.55 -0.08
N ALA A 46 -7.97 7.66 0.00
CA ALA A 46 -8.27 6.23 0.08
C ALA A 46 -9.04 5.91 1.37
N THR A 47 -10.16 5.21 1.24
CA THR A 47 -10.97 4.81 2.39
C THR A 47 -10.23 3.77 3.22
N ILE A 48 -9.60 2.81 2.54
CA ILE A 48 -8.76 1.81 3.16
C ILE A 48 -7.30 2.16 2.82
N SER A 49 -6.46 2.28 3.84
CA SER A 49 -5.03 2.54 3.66
C SER A 49 -4.28 1.62 4.60
N LEU A 50 -3.62 0.61 4.04
CA LEU A 50 -2.87 -0.37 4.80
C LEU A 50 -1.40 -0.34 4.39
N ALA A 51 -0.52 -0.43 5.36
CA ALA A 51 0.91 -0.54 5.11
C ALA A 51 1.45 -1.78 5.79
N ALA A 52 2.29 -2.52 5.08
CA ALA A 52 3.07 -3.60 5.65
C ALA A 52 4.45 -3.03 5.97
N ARG A 53 4.86 -3.13 7.22
CA ARG A 53 6.16 -2.64 7.66
C ARG A 53 6.99 -3.79 8.21
N ASN A 54 8.29 -3.78 7.93
CA ASN A 54 9.20 -4.74 8.53
C ASN A 54 9.56 -4.29 9.95
N ASN A 55 10.38 -5.08 10.64
CA ASN A 55 10.75 -4.78 12.03
C ASN A 55 11.64 -3.56 12.20
N GLU A 56 12.11 -2.97 11.11
CA GLU A 56 12.84 -1.68 11.13
C GLU A 56 11.92 -0.49 10.81
N GLY A 57 10.64 -0.75 10.59
CA GLY A 57 9.68 0.29 10.26
C GLY A 57 9.62 0.66 8.79
N LEU A 58 10.36 -0.03 7.93
CA LEU A 58 10.35 0.25 6.50
C LEU A 58 9.06 -0.27 5.87
N ILE A 59 8.43 0.53 5.02
CA ILE A 59 7.26 0.10 4.26
C ILE A 59 7.69 -0.90 3.19
N VAL A 60 7.14 -2.10 3.25
CA VAL A 60 7.44 -3.17 2.30
C VAL A 60 6.22 -3.62 1.52
N GLY A 61 5.06 -3.09 1.82
CA GLY A 61 3.83 -3.34 1.07
C GLY A 61 2.80 -2.27 1.36
N VAL A 62 1.92 -2.02 0.40
CA VAL A 62 0.86 -1.02 0.51
C VAL A 62 -0.39 -1.53 -0.18
N LEU A 63 -1.55 -1.28 0.42
CA LEU A 63 -2.84 -1.50 -0.22
C LEU A 63 -3.70 -0.26 0.03
N PHE A 64 -4.22 0.30 -1.06
CA PHE A 64 -5.26 1.33 -0.99
C PHE A 64 -6.54 0.79 -1.58
N GLY A 65 -7.67 1.20 -1.02
CA GLY A 65 -8.96 0.77 -1.52
C GLY A 65 -10.05 1.77 -1.19
N LEU A 66 -11.20 1.57 -1.85
CA LEU A 66 -12.42 2.31 -1.60
C LEU A 66 -13.49 1.31 -1.18
N THR A 67 -14.23 1.63 -0.13
CA THR A 67 -15.30 0.76 0.34
C THR A 67 -16.43 1.57 0.96
N ASP A 68 -17.65 1.04 0.87
CA ASP A 68 -18.80 1.57 1.59
C ASP A 68 -18.99 0.87 2.95
N TYR A 69 -18.10 -0.06 3.29
CA TYR A 69 -18.14 -0.87 4.52
C TYR A 69 -19.41 -1.73 4.67
N ALA A 70 -20.19 -1.86 3.60
CA ALA A 70 -21.44 -2.61 3.65
C ALA A 70 -21.48 -3.75 2.64
N TYR A 71 -21.22 -3.45 1.37
CA TYR A 71 -21.44 -4.42 0.31
C TYR A 71 -20.21 -4.76 -0.52
N TRP A 72 -19.26 -3.84 -0.67
CA TRP A 72 -18.13 -4.10 -1.57
C TRP A 72 -16.90 -3.28 -1.24
N LEU A 73 -15.79 -3.83 -1.69
CA LEU A 73 -14.45 -3.24 -1.58
C LEU A 73 -13.86 -3.19 -2.98
N TYR A 74 -13.35 -2.03 -3.36
CA TYR A 74 -12.61 -1.86 -4.59
C TYR A 74 -11.15 -1.55 -4.27
N VAL A 75 -10.26 -2.50 -4.56
CA VAL A 75 -8.82 -2.29 -4.35
C VAL A 75 -8.29 -1.51 -5.54
N THR A 76 -7.79 -0.32 -5.26
CA THR A 76 -7.27 0.56 -6.31
C THR A 76 -5.77 0.38 -6.52
N ASP A 77 -5.04 0.06 -5.47
CA ASP A 77 -3.58 -0.04 -5.50
C ASP A 77 -3.11 -1.14 -4.56
N LEU A 78 -2.25 -2.01 -5.08
CA LEU A 78 -1.60 -3.05 -4.28
C LEU A 78 -0.17 -3.19 -4.77
N GLY A 79 0.80 -3.00 -3.90
CA GLY A 79 2.20 -3.12 -4.26
C GLY A 79 3.01 -3.74 -3.13
N VAL A 80 4.06 -4.46 -3.51
CA VAL A 80 5.00 -5.07 -2.56
C VAL A 80 6.41 -4.72 -3.03
N ASP A 81 7.29 -4.40 -2.07
CA ASP A 81 8.70 -4.16 -2.34
C ASP A 81 9.30 -5.38 -3.04
N ARG A 82 10.05 -5.16 -4.11
CA ARG A 82 10.64 -6.25 -4.90
C ARG A 82 11.47 -7.21 -4.05
N ALA A 83 12.15 -6.69 -3.03
CA ALA A 83 12.95 -7.53 -2.15
C ALA A 83 12.12 -8.44 -1.26
N TYR A 84 10.83 -8.19 -1.16
CA TYR A 84 9.92 -8.92 -0.26
C TYR A 84 8.86 -9.72 -1.01
N GLU A 85 8.94 -9.80 -2.34
CA GLU A 85 8.00 -10.58 -3.13
C GLU A 85 8.11 -12.06 -2.80
N GLY A 86 7.00 -12.79 -2.94
CA GLY A 86 6.99 -14.22 -2.70
C GLY A 86 6.82 -14.61 -1.25
N GLN A 87 6.63 -13.66 -0.33
CA GLN A 87 6.47 -13.93 1.10
C GLN A 87 5.03 -13.84 1.59
N GLY A 88 4.07 -13.66 0.68
CA GLY A 88 2.66 -13.62 1.03
C GLY A 88 2.17 -12.28 1.58
N ILE A 89 2.97 -11.22 1.46
CA ILE A 89 2.59 -9.90 1.98
C ILE A 89 1.36 -9.35 1.26
N GLY A 90 1.32 -9.46 -0.06
CA GLY A 90 0.16 -9.01 -0.83
C GLY A 90 -1.11 -9.74 -0.43
N ARG A 91 -1.01 -11.04 -0.21
CA ARG A 91 -2.15 -11.85 0.25
C ARG A 91 -2.64 -11.41 1.61
N GLN A 92 -1.72 -11.13 2.54
CA GLN A 92 -2.09 -10.66 3.88
C GLN A 92 -2.75 -9.29 3.84
N LEU A 93 -2.26 -8.39 2.99
CA LEU A 93 -2.87 -7.07 2.80
C LEU A 93 -4.29 -7.22 2.27
N MET A 94 -4.50 -8.08 1.28
CA MET A 94 -5.83 -8.33 0.72
C MET A 94 -6.78 -8.90 1.77
N LYS A 95 -6.30 -9.87 2.55
CA LYS A 95 -7.12 -10.46 3.59
C LYS A 95 -7.52 -9.43 4.65
N THR A 96 -6.57 -8.60 5.08
CA THR A 96 -6.84 -7.56 6.07
C THR A 96 -7.86 -6.56 5.53
N ALA A 97 -7.76 -6.18 4.27
CA ALA A 97 -8.72 -5.28 3.65
C ALA A 97 -10.12 -5.88 3.61
N HIS A 98 -10.23 -7.16 3.29
CA HIS A 98 -11.54 -7.84 3.24
C HIS A 98 -12.17 -7.99 4.63
N ASP A 99 -11.37 -8.03 5.68
CA ASP A 99 -11.87 -8.16 7.04
C ASP A 99 -12.39 -6.81 7.60
N LYS A 100 -12.27 -5.74 6.84
CA LYS A 100 -12.83 -4.45 7.21
C LYS A 100 -14.32 -4.40 6.87
#